data_286ae554e9403afb68eb4a495bf80d89
#
_entry.id   286ae554e9403afb68eb4a495bf80d89
#
_cell.length_a   1.000
_cell.length_b   1.000
_cell.length_c   1.000
_cell.angle_alpha   90.00
_cell.angle_beta   90.00
_cell.angle_gamma   90.00
#
_symmetry.space_group_name_H-M   'P 1'
#
loop_
_entity.id
_entity.type
_entity.pdbx_description
1 polymer ?
#
loop_
_entity_poly.entity_id
_entity_poly.type
_entity_poly.pdbx_seq_one_letter_code
_entity_poly.pdbx_strand_id
1 'polypeptide(L)'
;CRKETDCDVYSSLSGSIGFWAWSSAAWASMRARSAGVIMIPTILNSVCRWGNGMLVRQKLVVPERDGVNFEVWPEAIELGRMFAAEGYELALVGGPVRDLLLHRKSHDLDFCTSARPEQFEHILRRFGRDGFWDMGRKFGTLGAMRRREDGTEVQVEVTTYRSDTYDPDSRKPEVNYGDTLEGDLSRRDFTVNAMALRVPELEFVDPFGGANDLAKGVLRTPVDPRQSFDDDPLRMMRAVRFVAQLGFRIEPETAEALTDMVDRIEIVSAERVRDELVKMLLSDRPRAGIEALVDSGLADIVFPEIPALQLEIDEHHRHKDVFEHTMIVIDRAVALETGPDGPVPAPDLTLRLAALMHDIGKPKT
;
A
#
# COMPACT_ATOMS: atom_id res chain seq x y z
N CYS A 1 -3.19 49.20 35.76
CA CYS A 1 -4.07 50.06 34.99
C CYS A 1 -4.76 49.23 33.93
N ARG A 2 -6.01 48.86 34.20
CA ARG A 2 -7.27 49.27 33.55
C ARG A 2 -7.31 48.93 32.06
N LYS A 3 -8.26 48.31 31.43
CA LYS A 3 -9.69 47.93 31.64
C LYS A 3 -10.04 47.06 30.44
N GLU A 4 -10.74 45.96 30.55
CA GLU A 4 -12.23 45.81 30.44
C GLU A 4 -12.80 46.46 29.17
N THR A 5 -13.46 45.70 28.35
CA THR A 5 -14.91 45.43 28.27
C THR A 5 -15.18 44.55 27.04
N ASP A 6 -15.83 43.41 27.16
CA ASP A 6 -17.28 43.14 27.04
C ASP A 6 -17.85 43.51 25.66
N CYS A 7 -18.49 42.63 24.93
CA CYS A 7 -19.89 42.20 25.06
C CYS A 7 -20.31 41.34 23.86
N ASP A 8 -21.08 40.35 24.18
CA ASP A 8 -22.07 39.61 23.44
C ASP A 8 -22.78 40.31 22.29
N VAL A 9 -23.14 39.57 21.24
CA VAL A 9 -24.49 39.58 20.69
C VAL A 9 -24.85 38.22 20.10
N TYR A 10 -25.93 37.69 20.62
CA TYR A 10 -26.73 36.57 20.17
C TYR A 10 -27.50 36.88 18.87
N SER A 11 -27.82 35.83 18.19
CA SER A 11 -29.13 35.42 17.66
C SER A 11 -29.21 35.15 16.17
N SER A 12 -29.55 33.92 15.94
CA SER A 12 -30.63 33.41 15.05
C SER A 12 -30.71 33.93 13.61
N LEU A 13 -30.59 32.97 12.71
CA LEU A 13 -31.56 32.82 11.62
C LEU A 13 -31.51 31.39 11.06
N SER A 14 -32.63 30.72 11.31
CA SER A 14 -33.10 29.54 10.57
C SER A 14 -33.42 29.91 9.13
N GLY A 15 -33.02 29.07 8.19
CA GLY A 15 -33.48 29.28 6.83
C GLY A 15 -32.91 28.28 5.80
N SER A 16 -33.72 27.29 5.49
CA SER A 16 -33.94 26.71 4.16
C SER A 16 -32.83 25.91 3.50
N ILE A 17 -33.00 24.62 3.58
CA ILE A 17 -32.47 23.58 2.70
C ILE A 17 -32.89 23.90 1.25
N GLY A 18 -31.92 24.22 0.40
CA GLY A 18 -32.09 24.31 -1.05
C GLY A 18 -31.57 23.05 -1.71
N PHE A 19 -32.45 22.13 -2.06
CA PHE A 19 -32.22 21.04 -2.99
C PHE A 19 -31.93 21.61 -4.36
N TRP A 20 -30.73 21.47 -4.89
CA TRP A 20 -30.43 21.65 -6.30
C TRP A 20 -30.53 20.30 -7.01
N ALA A 21 -31.65 20.11 -7.70
CA ALA A 21 -31.85 19.05 -8.66
C ALA A 21 -30.97 19.34 -9.90
N TRP A 22 -30.03 18.50 -10.20
CA TRP A 22 -29.29 18.48 -11.45
C TRP A 22 -30.12 17.75 -12.50
N SER A 23 -30.48 18.47 -13.53
CA SER A 23 -31.30 18.00 -14.66
C SER A 23 -30.52 16.96 -15.49
N SER A 24 -31.24 15.92 -15.88
CA SER A 24 -30.88 14.77 -16.70
C SER A 24 -30.53 15.06 -18.18
N ALA A 25 -30.07 16.25 -18.52
CA ALA A 25 -29.86 16.65 -19.92
C ALA A 25 -28.40 16.67 -20.41
N ALA A 26 -27.42 16.33 -19.56
CA ALA A 26 -25.99 16.33 -19.93
C ALA A 26 -25.40 14.94 -20.30
N TRP A 27 -26.23 13.90 -20.36
CA TRP A 27 -25.77 12.50 -20.60
C TRP A 27 -26.00 11.99 -22.04
N ALA A 28 -26.37 12.81 -22.97
CA ALA A 28 -26.83 12.36 -24.30
C ALA A 28 -25.91 12.66 -25.49
N SER A 29 -24.67 13.15 -25.29
CA SER A 29 -23.82 13.42 -26.46
C SER A 29 -22.34 13.14 -26.27
N MET A 30 -21.98 11.88 -26.02
CA MET A 30 -20.62 11.40 -26.32
C MET A 30 -20.61 9.88 -26.44
N ARG A 31 -21.17 9.37 -27.52
CA ARG A 31 -20.78 8.08 -28.09
C ARG A 31 -19.87 8.35 -29.27
N ALA A 32 -18.59 8.42 -29.03
CA ALA A 32 -17.59 8.25 -30.07
C ALA A 32 -16.74 7.02 -29.71
N ARG A 33 -16.84 6.04 -30.58
CA ARG A 33 -16.03 4.81 -30.53
C ARG A 33 -14.59 5.14 -30.91
N SER A 34 -13.63 4.82 -30.07
CA SER A 34 -12.33 4.19 -30.43
C SER A 34 -11.39 4.19 -29.23
N ALA A 35 -10.82 3.02 -28.95
CA ALA A 35 -9.67 2.76 -28.07
C ALA A 35 -9.77 3.32 -26.63
N GLY A 36 -10.03 2.42 -25.69
CA GLY A 36 -10.00 2.50 -24.24
C GLY A 36 -9.13 3.54 -23.54
N VAL A 37 -9.48 4.80 -23.65
CA VAL A 37 -8.89 5.89 -22.88
C VAL A 37 -10.00 6.50 -22.04
N ILE A 38 -10.00 6.18 -20.76
CA ILE A 38 -10.87 6.82 -19.78
C ILE A 38 -10.28 8.20 -19.48
N MET A 39 -10.95 9.26 -19.91
CA MET A 39 -10.69 10.61 -19.38
C MET A 39 -11.13 10.66 -17.92
N ILE A 40 -10.20 10.79 -17.00
CA ILE A 40 -10.48 11.05 -15.60
C ILE A 40 -10.53 12.56 -15.40
N PRO A 41 -11.63 13.12 -14.85
CA PRO A 41 -11.72 14.56 -14.63
C PRO A 41 -10.70 15.02 -13.59
N THR A 42 -10.08 16.13 -13.89
CA THR A 42 -9.12 16.88 -13.09
C THR A 42 -9.67 17.23 -11.70
N ILE A 43 -8.88 17.00 -10.68
CA ILE A 43 -8.97 17.54 -9.31
C ILE A 43 -10.08 16.99 -8.41
N LEU A 44 -9.77 15.97 -7.63
CA LEU A 44 -10.49 15.65 -6.38
C LEU A 44 -9.71 16.20 -5.18
N ASN A 45 -10.21 17.32 -4.61
CA ASN A 45 -9.80 17.77 -3.27
C ASN A 45 -10.54 16.93 -2.22
N SER A 46 -9.98 15.82 -1.79
CA SER A 46 -10.53 15.09 -0.65
C SER A 46 -9.94 15.60 0.66
N VAL A 47 -10.80 16.12 1.52
CA VAL A 47 -10.46 16.55 2.89
C VAL A 47 -10.91 15.44 3.82
N CYS A 48 -9.98 14.65 4.35
CA CYS A 48 -10.25 13.75 5.46
C CYS A 48 -9.91 14.47 6.78
N ARG A 49 -10.91 14.63 7.63
CA ARG A 49 -10.78 15.24 8.96
C ARG A 49 -10.82 14.14 10.02
N TRP A 50 -9.71 13.90 10.70
CA TRP A 50 -9.65 13.14 11.94
C TRP A 50 -8.96 13.98 13.02
N GLY A 51 -9.54 14.00 14.21
CA GLY A 51 -9.22 14.64 15.46
C GLY A 51 -7.86 15.37 15.61
N ASN A 52 -7.91 16.63 15.98
CA ASN A 52 -6.84 17.50 16.52
C ASN A 52 -5.42 17.27 16.00
N GLY A 53 -5.19 17.46 14.72
CA GLY A 53 -3.85 17.43 14.13
C GLY A 53 -3.87 17.89 12.68
N MET A 54 -3.01 18.82 12.40
CA MET A 54 -2.73 19.49 11.13
C MET A 54 -3.16 18.74 9.87
N LEU A 55 -4.03 19.36 9.08
CA LEU A 55 -4.47 18.91 7.76
C LEU A 55 -3.28 18.90 6.78
N VAL A 56 -2.71 17.75 6.51
CA VAL A 56 -1.83 17.58 5.35
C VAL A 56 -2.72 17.35 4.13
N ARG A 57 -2.87 18.37 3.31
CA ARG A 57 -3.47 18.25 1.97
C ARG A 57 -2.48 17.51 1.06
N GLN A 58 -2.62 16.22 0.90
CA GLN A 58 -1.95 15.52 -0.18
C GLN A 58 -2.71 15.81 -1.49
N LYS A 59 -2.05 16.47 -2.42
CA LYS A 59 -2.58 16.71 -3.76
C LYS A 59 -2.22 15.49 -4.60
N LEU A 60 -3.19 14.60 -4.84
CA LEU A 60 -3.00 13.51 -5.78
C LEU A 60 -2.99 14.09 -7.19
N VAL A 61 -1.90 13.96 -7.90
CA VAL A 61 -1.82 14.29 -9.32
C VAL A 61 -2.01 13.00 -10.09
N VAL A 62 -3.20 12.83 -10.66
CA VAL A 62 -3.46 11.76 -11.62
C VAL A 62 -2.88 12.21 -12.96
N PRO A 63 -2.09 11.39 -13.65
CA PRO A 63 -1.50 11.77 -14.92
C PRO A 63 -2.59 12.05 -15.96
N GLU A 64 -2.67 13.28 -16.44
CA GLU A 64 -3.32 13.59 -17.70
C GLU A 64 -2.34 13.37 -18.84
N ARG A 65 -2.83 12.92 -19.99
CA ARG A 65 -2.03 12.60 -21.17
C ARG A 65 -1.14 13.74 -21.66
N ASP A 66 -1.47 14.98 -21.30
CA ASP A 66 -0.77 16.19 -21.75
C ASP A 66 -0.39 17.07 -20.54
N GLY A 67 0.84 16.88 -20.02
CA GLY A 67 1.51 17.92 -19.22
C GLY A 67 1.86 17.63 -17.77
N VAL A 68 1.75 16.41 -17.26
CA VAL A 68 2.33 16.09 -15.95
C VAL A 68 3.77 15.62 -16.11
N ASN A 69 4.72 16.44 -15.68
CA ASN A 69 6.11 16.05 -15.52
C ASN A 69 6.21 15.06 -14.35
N PHE A 70 6.22 13.76 -14.65
CA PHE A 70 6.69 12.78 -13.70
C PHE A 70 8.21 12.97 -13.53
N GLU A 71 8.68 13.24 -12.35
CA GLU A 71 10.08 13.01 -12.02
C GLU A 71 10.34 11.49 -11.92
N VAL A 72 10.27 10.84 -13.06
CA VAL A 72 10.60 9.42 -13.17
C VAL A 72 12.11 9.29 -13.09
N TRP A 73 12.57 8.25 -12.42
CA TRP A 73 14.00 7.93 -12.31
C TRP A 73 14.65 7.84 -13.69
N PRO A 74 15.75 8.56 -13.94
CA PRO A 74 16.50 8.47 -15.21
C PRO A 74 16.87 7.03 -15.55
N GLU A 75 17.15 6.22 -14.53
CA GLU A 75 17.48 4.81 -14.66
C GLU A 75 16.31 3.98 -15.23
N ALA A 76 15.08 4.31 -14.87
CA ALA A 76 13.89 3.63 -15.43
C ALA A 76 13.73 3.92 -16.92
N ILE A 77 13.97 5.17 -17.35
CA ILE A 77 13.92 5.56 -18.75
C ILE A 77 15.05 4.90 -19.54
N GLU A 78 16.27 4.88 -19.00
CA GLU A 78 17.42 4.23 -19.63
C GLU A 78 17.16 2.74 -19.81
N LEU A 79 16.71 2.07 -18.74
CA LEU A 79 16.41 0.64 -18.77
C LEU A 79 15.30 0.35 -19.80
N GLY A 80 14.24 1.15 -19.82
CA GLY A 80 13.15 1.05 -20.80
C GLY A 80 13.66 1.13 -22.24
N ARG A 81 14.57 2.08 -22.54
CA ARG A 81 15.18 2.18 -23.87
C ARG A 81 16.03 0.95 -24.23
N MET A 82 16.71 0.35 -23.24
CA MET A 82 17.52 -0.85 -23.49
C MET A 82 16.63 -2.05 -23.84
N PHE A 83 15.48 -2.22 -23.14
CA PHE A 83 14.51 -3.27 -23.45
C PHE A 83 13.82 -3.04 -24.80
N ALA A 84 13.36 -1.82 -25.07
CA ALA A 84 12.73 -1.45 -26.34
C ALA A 84 13.65 -1.66 -27.56
N ALA A 85 14.95 -1.41 -27.41
CA ALA A 85 15.93 -1.65 -28.46
C ALA A 85 16.05 -3.12 -28.88
N GLU A 86 15.64 -4.05 -28.01
CA GLU A 86 15.62 -5.49 -28.28
C GLU A 86 14.18 -6.02 -28.52
N GLY A 87 13.20 -5.10 -28.62
CA GLY A 87 11.81 -5.44 -28.96
C GLY A 87 10.96 -5.95 -27.77
N TYR A 88 11.39 -5.69 -26.53
CA TYR A 88 10.67 -6.10 -25.34
C TYR A 88 9.98 -4.92 -24.66
N GLU A 89 8.79 -5.18 -24.11
CA GLU A 89 8.10 -4.24 -23.24
C GLU A 89 8.76 -4.22 -21.86
N LEU A 90 8.76 -3.04 -21.21
CA LEU A 90 9.12 -2.86 -19.81
C LEU A 90 8.18 -1.88 -19.17
N ALA A 91 7.66 -2.21 -17.99
CA ALA A 91 6.81 -1.32 -17.23
C ALA A 91 7.24 -1.29 -15.75
N LEU A 92 7.37 -0.09 -15.19
CA LEU A 92 7.48 0.12 -13.74
C LEU A 92 6.14 -0.25 -13.11
N VAL A 93 6.14 -0.95 -11.97
CA VAL A 93 4.91 -1.52 -11.38
C VAL A 93 4.90 -1.45 -9.86
N GLY A 94 3.72 -1.60 -9.26
CA GLY A 94 3.57 -1.83 -7.83
C GLY A 94 3.83 -0.61 -6.94
N GLY A 95 4.58 -0.83 -5.86
CA GLY A 95 4.93 0.21 -4.89
C GLY A 95 5.52 1.47 -5.49
N PRO A 96 6.53 1.39 -6.35
CA PRO A 96 7.12 2.54 -7.01
C PRO A 96 6.12 3.43 -7.77
N VAL A 97 5.15 2.83 -8.50
CA VAL A 97 4.12 3.60 -9.22
C VAL A 97 3.16 4.28 -8.24
N ARG A 98 2.70 3.56 -7.21
CA ARG A 98 1.88 4.12 -6.14
C ARG A 98 2.61 5.28 -5.45
N ASP A 99 3.86 5.09 -5.08
CA ASP A 99 4.63 6.08 -4.33
C ASP A 99 4.95 7.30 -5.20
N LEU A 100 5.17 7.11 -6.51
CA LEU A 100 5.27 8.21 -7.48
C LEU A 100 4.00 9.08 -7.48
N LEU A 101 2.81 8.46 -7.50
CA LEU A 101 1.53 9.18 -7.43
C LEU A 101 1.31 9.86 -6.07
N LEU A 102 1.89 9.33 -5.00
CA LEU A 102 1.87 9.94 -3.66
C LEU A 102 3.00 10.96 -3.44
N HIS A 103 3.81 11.27 -4.46
CA HIS A 103 5.00 12.13 -4.37
C HIS A 103 6.01 11.67 -3.29
N ARG A 104 6.12 10.35 -3.10
CA ARG A 104 7.10 9.71 -2.24
C ARG A 104 8.28 9.22 -3.07
N LYS A 105 9.49 9.28 -2.49
CA LYS A 105 10.68 8.70 -3.14
C LYS A 105 10.72 7.20 -2.87
N SER A 106 10.98 6.42 -3.91
CA SER A 106 11.33 5.00 -3.81
C SER A 106 12.76 4.82 -4.30
N HIS A 107 13.51 3.92 -3.69
CA HIS A 107 14.88 3.58 -4.10
C HIS A 107 14.93 2.21 -4.79
N ASP A 108 13.92 1.37 -4.54
CA ASP A 108 13.77 0.06 -5.15
C ASP A 108 12.75 0.18 -6.28
N LEU A 109 13.16 -0.19 -7.49
CA LEU A 109 12.33 -0.07 -8.69
C LEU A 109 11.96 -1.46 -9.18
N ASP A 110 10.67 -1.78 -9.10
CA ASP A 110 10.10 -3.03 -9.58
C ASP A 110 9.56 -2.86 -10.99
N PHE A 111 10.01 -3.72 -11.89
CA PHE A 111 9.55 -3.75 -13.26
C PHE A 111 8.95 -5.11 -13.62
N CYS A 112 8.04 -5.08 -14.59
CA CYS A 112 7.63 -6.28 -15.30
C CYS A 112 7.88 -6.14 -16.82
N THR A 113 8.09 -7.27 -17.50
CA THR A 113 8.49 -7.31 -18.91
C THR A 113 7.86 -8.49 -19.64
N SER A 114 7.71 -8.35 -20.97
CA SER A 114 7.36 -9.45 -21.88
C SER A 114 8.51 -10.43 -22.13
N ALA A 115 9.75 -10.03 -21.83
CA ALA A 115 10.93 -10.87 -22.02
C ALA A 115 11.06 -11.96 -20.95
N ARG A 116 11.69 -13.10 -21.29
CA ARG A 116 12.08 -14.17 -20.37
C ARG A 116 13.45 -13.86 -19.73
N PRO A 117 13.77 -14.43 -18.54
CA PRO A 117 15.05 -14.18 -17.88
C PRO A 117 16.27 -14.38 -18.79
N GLU A 118 16.25 -15.42 -19.63
CA GLU A 118 17.34 -15.72 -20.55
C GLU A 118 17.52 -14.64 -21.63
N GLN A 119 16.43 -13.96 -21.97
CA GLN A 119 16.40 -12.93 -22.99
C GLN A 119 16.87 -11.57 -22.47
N PHE A 120 16.64 -11.26 -21.18
CA PHE A 120 16.98 -9.94 -20.65
C PHE A 120 18.14 -9.93 -19.63
N GLU A 121 18.69 -11.08 -19.26
CA GLU A 121 19.84 -11.13 -18.33
C GLU A 121 21.00 -10.25 -18.78
N HIS A 122 21.37 -10.32 -20.06
CA HIS A 122 22.48 -9.54 -20.61
C HIS A 122 22.19 -8.02 -20.59
N ILE A 123 20.91 -7.63 -20.72
CA ILE A 123 20.49 -6.23 -20.58
C ILE A 123 20.76 -5.76 -19.15
N LEU A 124 20.31 -6.53 -18.14
CA LEU A 124 20.51 -6.19 -16.73
C LEU A 124 21.98 -6.19 -16.32
N ARG A 125 22.79 -7.15 -16.82
CA ARG A 125 24.23 -7.15 -16.56
C ARG A 125 24.94 -5.93 -17.16
N ARG A 126 24.49 -5.43 -18.30
CA ARG A 126 25.01 -4.21 -18.91
C ARG A 126 24.56 -2.96 -18.15
N PHE A 127 23.32 -2.95 -17.64
CA PHE A 127 22.75 -1.87 -16.84
C PHE A 127 23.39 -1.80 -15.45
N GLY A 128 23.39 -2.92 -14.72
CA GLY A 128 23.84 -3.05 -13.34
C GLY A 128 25.34 -3.22 -13.21
N ARG A 129 26.09 -2.10 -13.33
CA ARG A 129 27.55 -2.11 -13.27
C ARG A 129 28.11 -2.47 -11.91
N ASP A 130 27.32 -2.24 -10.83
CA ASP A 130 27.75 -2.36 -9.44
C ASP A 130 27.21 -3.62 -8.74
N GLY A 131 26.21 -4.30 -9.34
CA GLY A 131 25.65 -5.53 -8.82
C GLY A 131 24.65 -6.19 -9.76
N PHE A 132 24.60 -7.52 -9.69
CA PHE A 132 23.62 -8.35 -10.38
C PHE A 132 23.30 -9.57 -9.50
N TRP A 133 22.01 -9.95 -9.42
CA TRP A 133 21.59 -11.18 -8.73
C TRP A 133 20.48 -11.90 -9.51
N ASP A 134 20.43 -13.22 -9.32
CA ASP A 134 19.51 -14.11 -10.03
C ASP A 134 18.79 -15.10 -9.09
N MET A 135 18.78 -14.83 -7.80
CA MET A 135 18.12 -15.68 -6.79
C MET A 135 16.61 -15.87 -7.09
N GLY A 136 15.99 -14.91 -7.76
CA GLY A 136 14.60 -14.95 -8.21
C GLY A 136 14.37 -15.61 -9.58
N ARG A 137 15.40 -16.10 -10.27
CA ARG A 137 15.32 -16.62 -11.65
C ARG A 137 14.22 -17.67 -11.85
N LYS A 138 14.08 -18.60 -10.92
CA LYS A 138 13.03 -19.64 -10.97
C LYS A 138 11.59 -19.07 -10.92
N PHE A 139 11.46 -17.83 -10.49
CA PHE A 139 10.19 -17.09 -10.48
C PHE A 139 10.13 -16.04 -11.59
N GLY A 140 11.06 -16.05 -12.52
CA GLY A 140 11.12 -15.10 -13.63
C GLY A 140 11.73 -13.75 -13.26
N THR A 141 12.37 -13.62 -12.09
CA THR A 141 12.92 -12.35 -11.59
C THR A 141 14.44 -12.34 -11.62
N LEU A 142 15.01 -11.26 -12.15
CA LEU A 142 16.43 -10.93 -12.05
C LEU A 142 16.57 -9.50 -11.51
N GLY A 143 17.66 -9.23 -10.80
CA GLY A 143 17.92 -7.92 -10.25
C GLY A 143 19.29 -7.37 -10.60
N ALA A 144 19.39 -6.04 -10.57
CA ALA A 144 20.63 -5.34 -10.79
C ALA A 144 20.72 -4.08 -9.93
N MET A 145 21.94 -3.63 -9.67
CA MET A 145 22.22 -2.43 -8.90
C MET A 145 23.16 -1.51 -9.67
N ARG A 146 22.88 -0.21 -9.56
CA ARG A 146 23.75 0.85 -10.03
C ARG A 146 23.94 1.88 -8.94
N ARG A 147 25.18 2.34 -8.77
CA ARG A 147 25.50 3.47 -7.89
C ARG A 147 25.63 4.75 -8.73
N ARG A 148 24.96 5.81 -8.31
CA ARG A 148 25.04 7.15 -8.88
C ARG A 148 26.35 7.82 -8.47
N GLU A 149 26.68 8.92 -9.13
CA GLU A 149 27.87 9.73 -8.80
C GLU A 149 27.81 10.34 -7.38
N ASP A 150 26.61 10.58 -6.86
CA ASP A 150 26.40 11.07 -5.48
C ASP A 150 26.48 9.96 -4.42
N GLY A 151 26.77 8.70 -4.84
CA GLY A 151 26.83 7.55 -3.96
C GLY A 151 25.50 6.84 -3.71
N THR A 152 24.38 7.38 -4.20
CA THR A 152 23.04 6.75 -4.05
C THR A 152 22.99 5.46 -4.84
N GLU A 153 22.54 4.40 -4.22
CA GLU A 153 22.28 3.10 -4.87
C GLU A 153 20.86 3.06 -5.40
N VAL A 154 20.71 2.61 -6.65
CA VAL A 154 19.44 2.32 -7.30
C VAL A 154 19.40 0.83 -7.60
N GLN A 155 18.45 0.15 -6.97
CA GLN A 155 18.18 -1.26 -7.20
C GLN A 155 17.01 -1.40 -8.16
N VAL A 156 17.14 -2.32 -9.11
CA VAL A 156 16.07 -2.65 -10.04
C VAL A 156 15.82 -4.17 -9.99
N GLU A 157 14.56 -4.54 -9.90
CA GLU A 157 14.12 -5.91 -10.07
C GLU A 157 13.21 -5.98 -11.29
N VAL A 158 13.51 -6.91 -12.20
CA VAL A 158 12.73 -7.13 -13.41
C VAL A 158 12.16 -8.54 -13.39
N THR A 159 10.84 -8.63 -13.52
CA THR A 159 10.11 -9.91 -13.52
C THR A 159 9.38 -10.08 -14.84
N THR A 160 9.50 -11.25 -15.46
CA THR A 160 8.68 -11.62 -16.63
C THR A 160 7.20 -11.59 -16.25
N TYR A 161 6.30 -11.14 -17.15
CA TYR A 161 4.86 -11.25 -16.96
C TYR A 161 4.47 -12.66 -16.53
N ARG A 162 3.62 -12.76 -15.53
CA ARG A 162 3.17 -14.05 -14.99
C ARG A 162 1.65 -14.15 -15.05
N SER A 163 1.18 -15.36 -15.32
CA SER A 163 -0.17 -15.83 -15.05
C SER A 163 -0.04 -17.01 -14.09
N ASP A 164 0.00 -16.73 -12.79
CA ASP A 164 0.21 -17.78 -11.80
C ASP A 164 -1.03 -18.67 -11.75
N THR A 165 -0.83 -20.00 -11.82
CA THR A 165 -1.86 -20.97 -11.51
C THR A 165 -1.57 -21.52 -10.12
N TYR A 166 -2.53 -21.37 -9.22
CA TYR A 166 -2.41 -21.86 -7.85
C TYR A 166 -3.07 -23.24 -7.74
N ASP A 167 -2.33 -24.20 -7.20
CA ASP A 167 -2.88 -25.48 -6.77
C ASP A 167 -3.42 -25.28 -5.33
N PRO A 168 -4.70 -25.56 -5.06
CA PRO A 168 -5.30 -25.38 -3.73
C PRO A 168 -4.55 -26.09 -2.61
N ASP A 169 -3.84 -27.18 -2.92
CA ASP A 169 -3.08 -27.99 -1.97
C ASP A 169 -1.58 -27.70 -1.96
N SER A 170 -1.10 -26.77 -2.80
CA SER A 170 0.33 -26.44 -2.94
C SER A 170 0.61 -24.96 -2.68
N ARG A 171 1.57 -24.70 -1.76
CA ARG A 171 2.10 -23.33 -1.49
C ARG A 171 2.97 -22.75 -2.61
N LYS A 172 3.25 -23.53 -3.66
CA LYS A 172 4.15 -23.11 -4.73
C LYS A 172 3.30 -22.88 -5.97
N PRO A 173 3.10 -21.63 -6.37
CA PRO A 173 2.48 -21.38 -7.66
C PRO A 173 3.34 -22.05 -8.74
N GLU A 174 2.72 -22.78 -9.64
CA GLU A 174 3.35 -23.07 -10.91
C GLU A 174 3.45 -21.74 -11.66
N VAL A 175 4.69 -21.27 -11.80
CA VAL A 175 4.96 -20.02 -12.53
C VAL A 175 4.66 -20.27 -13.99
N ASN A 176 3.47 -19.89 -14.40
CA ASN A 176 3.12 -19.78 -15.81
C ASN A 176 3.44 -18.35 -16.24
N TYR A 177 4.25 -18.24 -17.27
CA TYR A 177 4.55 -16.92 -17.81
C TYR A 177 3.33 -16.39 -18.56
N GLY A 178 2.89 -15.20 -18.17
CA GLY A 178 1.82 -14.46 -18.84
C GLY A 178 2.33 -13.75 -20.10
N ASP A 179 1.38 -13.39 -20.95
CA ASP A 179 1.70 -12.72 -22.22
C ASP A 179 1.31 -11.22 -22.19
N THR A 180 0.63 -10.77 -21.15
CA THR A 180 0.11 -9.40 -21.07
C THR A 180 0.42 -8.71 -19.75
N LEU A 181 0.62 -7.39 -19.80
CA LEU A 181 0.79 -6.54 -18.63
C LEU A 181 -0.45 -6.57 -17.72
N GLU A 182 -1.65 -6.53 -18.31
CA GLU A 182 -2.92 -6.54 -17.57
C GLU A 182 -3.09 -7.84 -16.78
N GLY A 183 -2.67 -8.98 -17.34
CA GLY A 183 -2.64 -10.27 -16.65
C GLY A 183 -1.70 -10.26 -15.45
N ASP A 184 -0.52 -9.65 -15.57
CA ASP A 184 0.40 -9.49 -14.44
C ASP A 184 -0.18 -8.56 -13.36
N LEU A 185 -0.87 -7.49 -13.75
CA LEU A 185 -1.49 -6.57 -12.81
C LEU A 185 -2.68 -7.19 -12.06
N SER A 186 -3.46 -8.05 -12.72
CA SER A 186 -4.65 -8.68 -12.12
C SER A 186 -4.33 -9.58 -10.92
N ARG A 187 -3.16 -10.24 -10.93
CA ARG A 187 -2.71 -11.13 -9.86
C ARG A 187 -2.05 -10.43 -8.67
N ARG A 188 -1.95 -9.09 -8.67
CA ARG A 188 -1.37 -8.33 -7.56
C ARG A 188 -2.33 -8.26 -6.39
N ASP A 189 -1.79 -7.82 -5.24
CA ASP A 189 -2.52 -7.79 -3.97
C ASP A 189 -3.70 -6.80 -3.97
N PHE A 190 -3.43 -5.53 -4.28
CA PHE A 190 -4.43 -4.46 -4.23
C PHE A 190 -4.36 -3.57 -5.48
N THR A 191 -5.49 -2.97 -5.85
CA THR A 191 -5.61 -2.05 -7.00
C THR A 191 -4.57 -0.94 -6.96
N VAL A 192 -4.28 -0.40 -5.78
CA VAL A 192 -3.26 0.65 -5.56
C VAL A 192 -1.83 0.20 -5.89
N ASN A 193 -1.58 -1.09 -5.98
CA ASN A 193 -0.33 -1.70 -6.42
C ASN A 193 -0.44 -2.40 -7.78
N ALA A 194 -1.64 -2.38 -8.39
CA ALA A 194 -1.94 -2.98 -9.69
C ALA A 194 -1.97 -1.92 -10.80
N MET A 195 -1.11 -0.94 -10.69
CA MET A 195 -0.88 0.13 -11.66
C MET A 195 0.52 -0.01 -12.27
N ALA A 196 0.69 0.45 -13.49
CA ALA A 196 1.95 0.40 -14.20
C ALA A 196 2.25 1.72 -14.93
N LEU A 197 3.54 1.95 -15.19
CA LEU A 197 4.04 3.01 -16.06
C LEU A 197 4.96 2.37 -17.09
N ARG A 198 4.51 2.26 -18.35
CA ARG A 198 5.35 1.75 -19.46
C ARG A 198 6.50 2.70 -19.72
N VAL A 199 7.68 2.17 -19.83
CA VAL A 199 8.91 2.94 -20.10
C VAL A 199 9.56 2.45 -21.38
N PRO A 200 10.13 3.35 -22.21
CA PRO A 200 10.42 4.76 -21.93
C PRO A 200 9.30 5.77 -22.22
N GLU A 201 8.15 5.35 -22.76
CA GLU A 201 7.08 6.22 -23.29
C GLU A 201 6.31 6.96 -22.18
N LEU A 202 6.41 6.51 -20.93
CA LEU A 202 5.67 7.03 -19.76
C LEU A 202 4.15 6.88 -19.90
N GLU A 203 3.69 5.81 -20.54
CA GLU A 203 2.28 5.49 -20.63
C GLU A 203 1.77 4.89 -19.31
N PHE A 204 0.84 5.58 -18.67
CA PHE A 204 0.21 5.09 -17.44
C PHE A 204 -0.89 4.07 -17.74
N VAL A 205 -0.84 2.92 -17.05
CA VAL A 205 -1.77 1.79 -17.22
C VAL A 205 -2.41 1.47 -15.88
N ASP A 206 -3.74 1.62 -15.80
CA ASP A 206 -4.54 1.37 -14.60
C ASP A 206 -5.84 0.65 -14.96
N PRO A 207 -5.81 -0.67 -15.20
CA PRO A 207 -6.98 -1.41 -15.64
C PRO A 207 -8.01 -1.65 -14.52
N PHE A 208 -7.60 -1.53 -13.25
CA PHE A 208 -8.41 -1.86 -12.08
C PHE A 208 -8.83 -0.63 -11.25
N GLY A 209 -8.54 0.59 -11.72
CA GLY A 209 -8.93 1.82 -11.03
C GLY A 209 -8.13 2.11 -9.76
N GLY A 210 -6.89 1.66 -9.69
CA GLY A 210 -5.99 1.85 -8.54
C GLY A 210 -5.74 3.31 -8.20
N ALA A 211 -5.63 4.20 -9.19
CA ALA A 211 -5.49 5.63 -8.96
C ALA A 211 -6.70 6.26 -8.23
N ASN A 212 -7.92 5.80 -8.57
CA ASN A 212 -9.13 6.24 -7.89
C ASN A 212 -9.20 5.71 -6.44
N ASP A 213 -8.84 4.43 -6.22
CA ASP A 213 -8.79 3.85 -4.88
C ASP A 213 -7.68 4.51 -4.04
N LEU A 214 -6.53 4.83 -4.64
CA LEU A 214 -5.47 5.59 -4.03
C LEU A 214 -5.94 6.98 -3.57
N ALA A 215 -6.68 7.70 -4.42
CA ALA A 215 -7.26 8.99 -4.09
C ALA A 215 -8.27 8.94 -2.94
N LYS A 216 -9.02 7.84 -2.83
CA LYS A 216 -10.02 7.61 -1.79
C LYS A 216 -9.44 6.99 -0.51
N GLY A 217 -8.19 6.56 -0.52
CA GLY A 217 -7.57 5.82 0.57
C GLY A 217 -8.23 4.46 0.82
N VAL A 218 -8.44 3.68 -0.24
CA VAL A 218 -9.14 2.39 -0.19
C VAL A 218 -8.21 1.27 -0.63
N LEU A 219 -8.24 0.16 0.09
CA LEU A 219 -7.60 -1.11 -0.26
C LEU A 219 -8.66 -2.05 -0.81
N ARG A 220 -8.57 -2.35 -2.10
CA ARG A 220 -9.43 -3.25 -2.86
C ARG A 220 -8.56 -4.21 -3.65
N THR A 221 -8.95 -5.46 -3.79
CA THR A 221 -8.28 -6.41 -4.67
C THR A 221 -8.60 -6.14 -6.15
N PRO A 222 -7.66 -6.39 -7.09
CA PRO A 222 -7.93 -6.20 -8.52
C PRO A 222 -9.03 -7.12 -9.07
N VAL A 223 -9.11 -8.31 -8.51
CA VAL A 223 -10.09 -9.36 -8.84
C VAL A 223 -10.94 -9.69 -7.62
N ASP A 224 -11.81 -10.68 -7.71
CA ASP A 224 -12.60 -11.17 -6.58
C ASP A 224 -11.71 -11.36 -5.33
N PRO A 225 -12.09 -10.79 -4.16
CA PRO A 225 -11.24 -10.84 -2.97
C PRO A 225 -11.08 -12.26 -2.42
N ARG A 226 -12.10 -13.12 -2.55
CA ARG A 226 -12.01 -14.52 -2.09
C ARG A 226 -10.99 -15.28 -2.93
N GLN A 227 -11.03 -15.11 -4.25
CA GLN A 227 -10.00 -15.69 -5.13
C GLN A 227 -8.62 -15.15 -4.80
N SER A 228 -8.51 -13.83 -4.60
CA SER A 228 -7.23 -13.19 -4.28
C SER A 228 -6.60 -13.73 -2.98
N PHE A 229 -7.40 -13.97 -1.94
CA PHE A 229 -6.93 -14.51 -0.66
C PHE A 229 -6.70 -16.03 -0.70
N ASP A 230 -7.41 -16.73 -1.55
CA ASP A 230 -7.15 -18.16 -1.79
C ASP A 230 -5.80 -18.37 -2.51
N ASP A 231 -5.51 -17.52 -3.50
CA ASP A 231 -4.24 -17.51 -4.25
C ASP A 231 -3.02 -17.25 -3.36
N ASP A 232 -3.07 -16.22 -2.50
CA ASP A 232 -2.01 -15.92 -1.51
C ASP A 232 -2.62 -15.36 -0.23
N PRO A 233 -2.86 -16.19 0.80
CA PRO A 233 -3.44 -15.76 2.07
C PRO A 233 -2.61 -14.70 2.81
N LEU A 234 -1.31 -14.55 2.52
CA LEU A 234 -0.50 -13.48 3.08
C LEU A 234 -1.04 -12.09 2.70
N ARG A 235 -1.82 -11.96 1.63
CA ARG A 235 -2.46 -10.70 1.24
C ARG A 235 -3.38 -10.15 2.34
N MET A 236 -3.95 -11.00 3.19
CA MET A 236 -4.71 -10.60 4.38
C MET A 236 -3.83 -9.83 5.37
N MET A 237 -2.63 -10.35 5.69
CA MET A 237 -1.64 -9.64 6.52
C MET A 237 -1.15 -8.35 5.86
N ARG A 238 -0.99 -8.36 4.53
CA ARG A 238 -0.62 -7.16 3.77
C ARG A 238 -1.71 -6.10 3.82
N ALA A 239 -3.01 -6.47 3.84
CA ALA A 239 -4.13 -5.53 4.00
C ALA A 239 -3.99 -4.75 5.31
N VAL A 240 -3.87 -5.43 6.45
CA VAL A 240 -3.73 -4.78 7.75
C VAL A 240 -2.43 -3.97 7.87
N ARG A 241 -1.34 -4.44 7.27
CA ARG A 241 -0.11 -3.66 7.18
C ARG A 241 -0.30 -2.36 6.38
N PHE A 242 -1.00 -2.39 5.25
CA PHE A 242 -1.26 -1.18 4.47
C PHE A 242 -2.22 -0.20 5.15
N VAL A 243 -3.14 -0.68 5.99
CA VAL A 243 -3.88 0.21 6.91
C VAL A 243 -2.91 1.01 7.77
N ALA A 244 -1.89 0.37 8.35
CA ALA A 244 -0.87 1.04 9.16
C ALA A 244 0.05 1.96 8.35
N GLN A 245 0.53 1.52 7.18
CA GLN A 245 1.52 2.25 6.40
C GLN A 245 0.94 3.41 5.58
N LEU A 246 -0.24 3.20 5.00
CA LEU A 246 -0.86 4.17 4.10
C LEU A 246 -1.97 4.97 4.77
N GLY A 247 -2.54 4.46 5.87
CA GLY A 247 -3.72 5.03 6.53
C GLY A 247 -4.99 4.82 5.70
N PHE A 248 -5.03 3.77 4.91
CA PHE A 248 -6.16 3.43 4.06
C PHE A 248 -7.13 2.53 4.82
N ARG A 249 -8.39 2.52 4.37
CA ARG A 249 -9.39 1.57 4.85
C ARG A 249 -9.51 0.40 3.88
N ILE A 250 -9.80 -0.77 4.40
CA ILE A 250 -10.14 -1.93 3.58
C ILE A 250 -11.56 -1.71 3.03
N GLU A 251 -11.75 -2.01 1.75
CA GLU A 251 -13.05 -1.95 1.09
C GLU A 251 -13.97 -3.01 1.73
N PRO A 252 -15.31 -2.72 1.89
CA PRO A 252 -16.20 -3.60 2.65
C PRO A 252 -16.26 -5.04 2.18
N GLU A 253 -16.33 -5.29 0.86
CA GLU A 253 -16.36 -6.63 0.29
C GLU A 253 -15.02 -7.37 0.50
N THR A 254 -13.92 -6.63 0.39
CA THR A 254 -12.57 -7.14 0.68
C THR A 254 -12.41 -7.47 2.18
N ALA A 255 -12.98 -6.64 3.08
CA ALA A 255 -12.95 -6.88 4.52
C ALA A 255 -13.80 -8.10 4.92
N GLU A 256 -14.98 -8.26 4.32
CA GLU A 256 -15.85 -9.43 4.53
C GLU A 256 -15.13 -10.73 4.11
N ALA A 257 -14.56 -10.74 2.90
CA ALA A 257 -13.80 -11.88 2.42
C ALA A 257 -12.60 -12.22 3.31
N LEU A 258 -11.90 -11.18 3.84
CA LEU A 258 -10.78 -11.37 4.77
C LEU A 258 -11.25 -12.08 6.04
N THR A 259 -12.35 -11.62 6.67
CA THR A 259 -12.89 -12.21 7.89
C THR A 259 -13.37 -13.65 7.66
N ASP A 260 -14.03 -13.89 6.53
CA ASP A 260 -14.57 -15.24 6.21
C ASP A 260 -13.47 -16.26 5.91
N MET A 261 -12.29 -15.81 5.48
CA MET A 261 -11.18 -16.66 5.04
C MET A 261 -9.98 -16.63 5.99
N VAL A 262 -10.14 -16.07 7.18
CA VAL A 262 -9.04 -15.85 8.12
C VAL A 262 -8.23 -17.12 8.41
N ASP A 263 -8.87 -18.29 8.48
CA ASP A 263 -8.21 -19.58 8.74
C ASP A 263 -7.19 -19.96 7.65
N ARG A 264 -7.32 -19.40 6.43
CA ARG A 264 -6.35 -19.66 5.36
C ARG A 264 -4.95 -19.15 5.69
N ILE A 265 -4.79 -18.24 6.66
CA ILE A 265 -3.48 -17.73 7.07
C ILE A 265 -2.58 -18.83 7.66
N GLU A 266 -3.15 -19.91 8.18
CA GLU A 266 -2.39 -21.01 8.79
C GLU A 266 -1.44 -21.71 7.81
N ILE A 267 -1.73 -21.68 6.50
CA ILE A 267 -0.83 -22.26 5.49
C ILE A 267 0.40 -21.40 5.21
N VAL A 268 0.41 -20.14 5.66
CA VAL A 268 1.53 -19.20 5.45
C VAL A 268 2.61 -19.47 6.49
N SER A 269 3.87 -19.43 6.06
CA SER A 269 4.99 -19.65 7.00
C SER A 269 5.09 -18.52 8.03
N ALA A 270 5.46 -18.89 9.27
CA ALA A 270 5.59 -17.95 10.37
C ALA A 270 6.58 -16.80 10.07
N GLU A 271 7.63 -17.06 9.26
CA GLU A 271 8.59 -16.05 8.85
C GLU A 271 7.94 -14.96 7.99
N ARG A 272 7.09 -15.34 7.03
CA ARG A 272 6.37 -14.38 6.17
C ARG A 272 5.38 -13.55 6.99
N VAL A 273 4.65 -14.19 7.90
CA VAL A 273 3.72 -13.49 8.83
C VAL A 273 4.48 -12.52 9.72
N ARG A 274 5.59 -12.96 10.33
CA ARG A 274 6.46 -12.11 11.16
C ARG A 274 6.95 -10.88 10.38
N ASP A 275 7.38 -11.07 9.14
CA ASP A 275 7.93 -9.98 8.32
C ASP A 275 6.87 -8.91 8.02
N GLU A 276 5.60 -9.30 7.81
CA GLU A 276 4.49 -8.35 7.66
C GLU A 276 4.16 -7.65 8.99
N LEU A 277 4.18 -8.37 10.12
CA LEU A 277 3.99 -7.78 11.46
C LEU A 277 5.09 -6.76 11.78
N VAL A 278 6.35 -7.09 11.49
CA VAL A 278 7.48 -6.16 11.70
C VAL A 278 7.32 -4.90 10.87
N LYS A 279 6.98 -5.03 9.57
CA LYS A 279 6.73 -3.89 8.70
C LYS A 279 5.54 -3.04 9.17
N MET A 280 4.50 -3.68 9.71
CA MET A 280 3.35 -3.00 10.29
C MET A 280 3.74 -2.21 11.54
N LEU A 281 4.49 -2.82 12.45
CA LEU A 281 4.97 -2.17 13.67
C LEU A 281 5.91 -1.00 13.37
N LEU A 282 6.74 -1.10 12.33
CA LEU A 282 7.68 -0.04 11.91
C LEU A 282 7.01 1.06 11.08
N SER A 283 5.70 0.97 10.82
CA SER A 283 4.96 1.99 10.07
C SER A 283 4.65 3.25 10.90
N ASP A 284 4.12 4.29 10.23
CA ASP A 284 3.73 5.54 10.89
C ASP A 284 2.54 5.39 11.85
N ARG A 285 1.70 4.35 11.66
CA ARG A 285 0.45 4.15 12.41
C ARG A 285 0.30 2.69 12.88
N PRO A 286 1.23 2.17 13.69
CA PRO A 286 1.19 0.76 14.12
C PRO A 286 -0.10 0.41 14.86
N ARG A 287 -0.65 1.34 15.66
CA ARG A 287 -1.95 1.17 16.34
C ARG A 287 -3.05 0.79 15.35
N ALA A 288 -3.23 1.55 14.28
CA ALA A 288 -4.29 1.27 13.30
C ALA A 288 -4.15 -0.11 12.63
N GLY A 289 -2.91 -0.58 12.43
CA GLY A 289 -2.65 -1.93 11.94
C GLY A 289 -3.00 -3.01 12.94
N ILE A 290 -2.68 -2.80 14.22
CA ILE A 290 -3.00 -3.76 15.28
C ILE A 290 -4.51 -3.83 15.51
N GLU A 291 -5.21 -2.69 15.52
CA GLU A 291 -6.67 -2.64 15.59
C GLU A 291 -7.30 -3.42 14.41
N ALA A 292 -6.83 -3.16 13.18
CA ALA A 292 -7.30 -3.90 11.99
C ALA A 292 -6.98 -5.41 12.05
N LEU A 293 -5.83 -5.80 12.62
CA LEU A 293 -5.45 -7.19 12.83
C LEU A 293 -6.42 -7.90 13.79
N VAL A 294 -6.85 -7.22 14.86
CA VAL A 294 -7.82 -7.73 15.83
C VAL A 294 -9.23 -7.75 15.25
N ASP A 295 -9.67 -6.64 14.65
CA ASP A 295 -11.02 -6.51 14.08
C ASP A 295 -11.30 -7.52 12.96
N SER A 296 -10.27 -7.95 12.23
CA SER A 296 -10.38 -8.94 11.17
C SER A 296 -10.39 -10.39 11.65
N GLY A 297 -10.07 -10.66 12.92
CA GLY A 297 -9.87 -12.00 13.46
C GLY A 297 -8.50 -12.63 13.16
N LEU A 298 -7.64 -11.97 12.37
CA LEU A 298 -6.28 -12.48 12.09
C LEU A 298 -5.45 -12.60 13.36
N ALA A 299 -5.64 -11.71 14.34
CA ALA A 299 -4.90 -11.71 15.59
C ALA A 299 -5.13 -13.01 16.37
N ASP A 300 -6.33 -13.58 16.34
CA ASP A 300 -6.66 -14.84 17.05
C ASP A 300 -5.78 -16.02 16.60
N ILE A 301 -5.30 -15.99 15.37
CA ILE A 301 -4.45 -17.02 14.79
C ILE A 301 -2.97 -16.68 14.89
N VAL A 302 -2.59 -15.44 14.50
CA VAL A 302 -1.17 -15.11 14.33
C VAL A 302 -0.53 -14.54 15.60
N PHE A 303 -1.35 -13.98 16.52
CA PHE A 303 -0.87 -13.39 17.78
C PHE A 303 -2.00 -13.33 18.83
N PRO A 304 -2.50 -14.49 19.31
CA PRO A 304 -3.73 -14.60 20.12
C PRO A 304 -3.65 -13.88 21.47
N GLU A 305 -2.46 -13.56 21.96
CA GLU A 305 -2.28 -12.80 23.19
C GLU A 305 -2.77 -11.36 23.07
N ILE A 306 -2.82 -10.78 21.86
CA ILE A 306 -3.26 -9.39 21.68
C ILE A 306 -4.79 -9.24 21.88
N PRO A 307 -5.66 -10.00 21.20
CA PRO A 307 -7.09 -9.91 21.43
C PRO A 307 -7.49 -10.33 22.86
N ALA A 308 -6.71 -11.20 23.52
CA ALA A 308 -6.94 -11.58 24.90
C ALA A 308 -6.87 -10.37 25.88
N LEU A 309 -6.16 -9.30 25.53
CA LEU A 309 -6.07 -8.07 26.32
C LEU A 309 -7.42 -7.30 26.40
N GLN A 310 -8.37 -7.54 25.50
CA GLN A 310 -9.67 -6.88 25.47
C GLN A 310 -10.59 -7.32 26.60
N LEU A 311 -10.37 -8.50 27.18
CA LEU A 311 -11.27 -9.13 28.16
C LEU A 311 -10.86 -8.89 29.62
N GLU A 312 -9.72 -8.21 29.86
CA GLU A 312 -9.17 -8.05 31.20
C GLU A 312 -9.67 -6.78 31.89
N ILE A 313 -10.21 -6.97 33.10
CA ILE A 313 -10.57 -5.90 34.03
C ILE A 313 -9.35 -5.68 34.93
N ASP A 314 -8.78 -4.48 34.92
CA ASP A 314 -7.68 -4.09 35.80
C ASP A 314 -8.03 -4.42 37.28
N GLU A 315 -7.07 -4.99 38.04
CA GLU A 315 -7.20 -5.39 39.45
C GLU A 315 -7.77 -4.30 40.39
N HIS A 316 -7.76 -3.06 39.93
CA HIS A 316 -8.27 -1.92 40.70
C HIS A 316 -9.71 -1.53 40.36
N HIS A 317 -10.48 -2.39 39.66
CA HIS A 317 -11.88 -2.15 39.28
C HIS A 317 -12.13 -0.82 38.54
N ARG A 318 -11.09 -0.19 38.04
CA ARG A 318 -11.20 0.90 37.07
C ARG A 318 -11.20 0.21 35.71
N HIS A 319 -12.34 0.19 35.05
CA HIS A 319 -12.56 -0.32 33.70
C HIS A 319 -11.59 0.32 32.71
N LYS A 320 -10.32 -0.05 32.77
CA LYS A 320 -9.35 0.22 31.72
C LYS A 320 -9.23 -1.06 30.92
N ASP A 321 -9.77 -1.03 29.74
CA ASP A 321 -9.48 -2.00 28.72
C ASP A 321 -7.95 -2.05 28.55
N VAL A 322 -7.33 -3.18 28.88
CA VAL A 322 -5.87 -3.35 28.81
C VAL A 322 -5.40 -3.24 27.37
N PHE A 323 -6.24 -3.63 26.41
CA PHE A 323 -5.96 -3.44 24.99
C PHE A 323 -5.86 -1.95 24.65
N GLU A 324 -6.85 -1.14 25.02
CA GLU A 324 -6.82 0.31 24.75
C GLU A 324 -5.64 0.99 25.47
N HIS A 325 -5.32 0.56 26.70
CA HIS A 325 -4.10 1.03 27.38
C HIS A 325 -2.86 0.72 26.57
N THR A 326 -2.72 -0.50 26.05
CA THR A 326 -1.59 -0.92 25.24
C THR A 326 -1.49 -0.10 23.95
N MET A 327 -2.62 0.19 23.30
CA MET A 327 -2.66 1.04 22.10
C MET A 327 -2.18 2.48 22.40
N ILE A 328 -2.57 3.05 23.55
CA ILE A 328 -2.08 4.35 24.00
C ILE A 328 -0.56 4.31 24.27
N VAL A 329 -0.05 3.22 24.85
CA VAL A 329 1.39 3.07 25.10
C VAL A 329 2.18 2.98 23.79
N ILE A 330 1.66 2.30 22.78
CA ILE A 330 2.25 2.26 21.43
C ILE A 330 2.29 3.65 20.80
N ASP A 331 1.17 4.41 20.83
CA ASP A 331 1.13 5.78 20.33
C ASP A 331 2.17 6.68 21.03
N ARG A 332 2.35 6.51 22.33
CA ARG A 332 3.37 7.24 23.10
C ARG A 332 4.79 6.81 22.74
N ALA A 333 5.01 5.51 22.51
CA ALA A 333 6.32 5.00 22.08
C ALA A 333 6.72 5.62 20.73
N VAL A 334 5.81 5.64 19.76
CA VAL A 334 6.02 6.33 18.47
C VAL A 334 6.30 7.81 18.66
N ALA A 335 5.59 8.49 19.55
CA ALA A 335 5.79 9.91 19.83
C ALA A 335 7.13 10.23 20.53
N LEU A 336 7.77 9.25 21.18
CA LEU A 336 9.10 9.40 21.79
C LEU A 336 10.23 9.26 20.77
N GLU A 337 9.97 8.70 19.61
CA GLU A 337 10.97 8.57 18.55
C GLU A 337 11.33 9.94 17.98
N THR A 338 12.61 10.25 17.96
CA THR A 338 13.13 11.59 17.62
C THR A 338 13.82 11.65 16.27
N GLY A 339 13.77 10.56 15.50
CA GLY A 339 14.44 10.42 14.22
C GLY A 339 15.81 9.73 14.31
N PRO A 340 16.47 9.46 13.17
CA PRO A 340 17.66 8.60 13.12
C PRO A 340 18.85 9.11 13.95
N ASP A 341 18.95 10.42 14.14
CA ASP A 341 20.05 11.06 14.88
C ASP A 341 19.67 11.48 16.31
N GLY A 342 18.45 11.15 16.74
CA GLY A 342 17.95 11.50 18.07
C GLY A 342 18.29 10.45 19.14
N PRO A 343 17.98 10.73 20.43
CA PRO A 343 18.21 9.81 21.53
C PRO A 343 17.38 8.51 21.43
N VAL A 344 16.27 8.55 20.70
CA VAL A 344 15.46 7.37 20.34
C VAL A 344 15.36 7.32 18.83
N PRO A 345 16.13 6.45 18.16
CA PRO A 345 16.08 6.30 16.70
C PRO A 345 14.67 5.94 16.22
N ALA A 346 14.27 6.49 15.07
CA ALA A 346 12.97 6.21 14.47
C ALA A 346 13.13 5.56 13.09
N PRO A 347 12.33 4.52 12.79
CA PRO A 347 11.49 3.76 13.72
C PRO A 347 12.27 2.75 14.54
N ASP A 348 11.96 2.57 15.82
CA ASP A 348 12.61 1.60 16.73
C ASP A 348 11.72 0.39 17.00
N LEU A 349 12.04 -0.75 16.39
CA LEU A 349 11.29 -2.00 16.56
C LEU A 349 11.30 -2.49 18.01
N THR A 350 12.43 -2.35 18.72
CA THR A 350 12.58 -2.83 20.10
C THR A 350 11.67 -2.05 21.03
N LEU A 351 11.63 -0.72 20.89
CA LEU A 351 10.75 0.14 21.67
C LEU A 351 9.28 -0.20 21.39
N ARG A 352 8.89 -0.34 20.13
CA ARG A 352 7.50 -0.62 19.74
C ARG A 352 7.05 -2.02 20.16
N LEU A 353 7.91 -3.02 20.07
CA LEU A 353 7.63 -4.37 20.60
C LEU A 353 7.53 -4.35 22.13
N ALA A 354 8.43 -3.65 22.83
CA ALA A 354 8.34 -3.52 24.28
C ALA A 354 7.01 -2.84 24.68
N ALA A 355 6.59 -1.80 23.96
CA ALA A 355 5.31 -1.15 24.18
C ALA A 355 4.10 -2.08 23.92
N LEU A 356 4.15 -2.91 22.89
CA LEU A 356 3.09 -3.87 22.59
C LEU A 356 3.00 -4.99 23.63
N MET A 357 4.15 -5.44 24.13
CA MET A 357 4.24 -6.65 24.94
C MET A 357 4.31 -6.39 26.44
N HIS A 358 4.34 -5.12 26.92
CA HIS A 358 4.59 -4.82 28.33
C HIS A 358 3.55 -5.43 29.29
N ASP A 359 2.31 -5.56 28.84
CA ASP A 359 1.17 -6.10 29.58
C ASP A 359 0.64 -7.44 29.03
N ILE A 360 1.34 -8.05 28.07
CA ILE A 360 0.86 -9.23 27.32
C ILE A 360 0.56 -10.46 28.21
N GLY A 361 1.13 -10.52 29.43
CA GLY A 361 0.91 -11.62 30.38
C GLY A 361 -0.28 -11.43 31.32
N LYS A 362 -0.91 -10.25 31.38
CA LYS A 362 -2.01 -9.97 32.32
C LYS A 362 -3.19 -10.92 32.23
N PRO A 363 -3.65 -11.37 31.01
CA PRO A 363 -4.74 -12.33 30.92
C PRO A 363 -4.51 -13.67 31.60
N LYS A 364 -3.28 -14.01 31.97
CA LYS A 364 -2.90 -15.28 32.59
C LYS A 364 -2.57 -15.17 34.08
N THR A 365 -2.62 -13.97 34.63
CA THR A 365 -2.34 -13.69 36.06
C THR A 365 -3.57 -13.29 36.83
#